data_f66bc22adf11b5e5843fe6515b606313
#
_entry.id   f66bc22adf11b5e5843fe6515b606313
#
_cell.length_a   1.000
_cell.length_b   1.000
_cell.length_c   1.000
_cell.angle_alpha   90.00
_cell.angle_beta   90.00
_cell.angle_gamma   90.00
#
_symmetry.space_group_name_H-M   'P 1'
#
loop_
_entity.id
_entity.type
_entity.pdbx_description
1 polymer ?
#
loop_
_entity_poly.entity_id
_entity_poly.type
_entity_poly.pdbx_seq_one_letter_code
_entity_poly.pdbx_strand_id
1 'polypeptide(L)'
;HSLGIPIMNNVLFNAAVGVGTLFGFPLLTTLYPYFRYLFKRPISSMKGLQQGGKNVVTRSIFLMVQYVISFSLIVVSIYFAKQLYTMLNADLGFSTENILKCTIIPEYGGDVIRESGAWDREEERTRTASAKIMQQLNNSPNVLGWSLDGDFEKGGGHLGEAIKKADTNDEYINANPIPLPTAYFDIYDLEVIDGRAWNDSIDNQYNYDLIINESAARALGITDIKNERIQSKDRIMYSAYQDMSVNPSYNIVGVIKDCRVGHLSKKVVPTIYLYSEPILEQINPGTSLVIRYQEGKQREVIELLSKLRNEVS
;
A
#
# COMPACT_ATOMS: atom_id res chain seq x y z
N HIS A 1 -4.11 -2.00 1.17
CA HIS A 1 -5.14 -0.97 1.18
C HIS A 1 -6.23 -1.34 0.20
N SER A 2 -7.19 -2.21 0.60
CA SER A 2 -8.52 -2.08 0.05
C SER A 2 -8.96 -0.67 0.47
N LEU A 3 -9.05 0.23 -0.50
CA LEU A 3 -9.83 1.44 -0.33
C LEU A 3 -11.15 0.97 0.28
N GLY A 4 -11.38 1.26 1.56
CA GLY A 4 -12.60 0.93 2.30
C GLY A 4 -13.79 1.73 1.81
N ILE A 5 -13.94 1.81 0.50
CA ILE A 5 -15.15 2.27 -0.14
C ILE A 5 -16.05 1.04 -0.18
N PRO A 6 -17.13 1.00 0.57
CA PRO A 6 -18.06 -0.13 0.58
C PRO A 6 -18.86 -0.14 -0.72
N ILE A 7 -18.15 -0.28 -1.85
CA ILE A 7 -18.78 -0.35 -3.17
C ILE A 7 -19.70 -1.59 -3.24
N MET A 8 -19.32 -2.67 -2.57
CA MET A 8 -20.12 -3.89 -2.54
C MET A 8 -21.31 -3.83 -1.58
N ASN A 9 -21.29 -3.05 -0.52
CA ASN A 9 -22.43 -2.98 0.39
C ASN A 9 -23.62 -2.19 -0.15
N ASN A 10 -23.46 -1.44 -1.26
CA ASN A 10 -24.52 -0.62 -1.86
C ASN A 10 -24.63 -0.81 -3.39
N VAL A 11 -24.35 -2.02 -3.90
CA VAL A 11 -24.42 -2.32 -5.35
C VAL A 11 -25.81 -1.98 -5.91
N LEU A 12 -26.87 -2.33 -5.19
CA LEU A 12 -28.25 -2.02 -5.58
C LEU A 12 -28.51 -0.50 -5.58
N PHE A 13 -28.00 0.23 -4.59
CA PHE A 13 -28.14 1.69 -4.56
C PHE A 13 -27.35 2.35 -5.69
N ASN A 14 -26.12 1.96 -5.92
CA ASN A 14 -25.28 2.48 -7.00
C ASN A 14 -25.84 2.14 -8.38
N ALA A 15 -26.39 0.94 -8.56
CA ALA A 15 -27.10 0.55 -9.78
C ALA A 15 -28.37 1.37 -9.98
N ALA A 16 -29.17 1.58 -8.94
CA ALA A 16 -30.38 2.41 -9.00
C ALA A 16 -30.05 3.88 -9.33
N VAL A 17 -29.01 4.44 -8.75
CA VAL A 17 -28.50 5.79 -9.08
C VAL A 17 -28.04 5.85 -10.53
N GLY A 18 -27.28 4.85 -11.00
CA GLY A 18 -26.82 4.74 -12.40
C GLY A 18 -27.99 4.68 -13.38
N VAL A 19 -28.96 3.84 -13.13
CA VAL A 19 -30.19 3.73 -13.95
C VAL A 19 -31.01 5.01 -13.87
N GLY A 20 -31.18 5.59 -12.67
CA GLY A 20 -31.87 6.85 -12.46
C GLY A 20 -31.26 8.02 -13.22
N THR A 21 -29.94 8.14 -13.24
CA THR A 21 -29.23 9.15 -14.03
C THR A 21 -29.32 8.89 -15.53
N LEU A 22 -29.19 7.65 -15.97
CA LEU A 22 -29.23 7.26 -17.38
C LEU A 22 -30.58 7.57 -18.04
N PHE A 23 -31.70 7.38 -17.32
CA PHE A 23 -33.05 7.63 -17.83
C PHE A 23 -33.61 8.99 -17.37
N GLY A 24 -33.29 9.43 -16.16
CA GLY A 24 -33.82 10.68 -15.60
C GLY A 24 -33.29 11.93 -16.32
N PHE A 25 -32.00 11.94 -16.65
CA PHE A 25 -31.38 13.10 -17.31
C PHE A 25 -31.95 13.34 -18.73
N PRO A 26 -32.04 12.33 -19.63
CA PRO A 26 -32.70 12.50 -20.95
C PRO A 26 -34.19 12.86 -20.84
N LEU A 27 -34.87 12.34 -19.84
CA LEU A 27 -36.28 12.64 -19.61
C LEU A 27 -36.48 14.09 -19.20
N LEU A 28 -35.67 14.62 -18.30
CA LEU A 28 -35.67 16.03 -17.92
C LEU A 28 -35.33 16.96 -19.09
N THR A 29 -34.33 16.59 -19.90
CA THR A 29 -33.93 17.42 -21.03
C THR A 29 -34.95 17.44 -22.16
N THR A 30 -35.76 16.38 -22.31
CA THR A 30 -36.85 16.32 -23.34
C THR A 30 -38.15 16.95 -22.82
N LEU A 31 -38.42 16.93 -21.51
CA LEU A 31 -39.64 17.52 -20.93
C LEU A 31 -39.70 19.05 -21.17
N TYR A 32 -38.61 19.76 -21.05
CA TYR A 32 -38.57 21.21 -21.27
C TYR A 32 -38.98 21.63 -22.67
N PRO A 33 -38.41 21.12 -23.77
CA PRO A 33 -38.88 21.44 -25.14
C PRO A 33 -40.29 20.90 -25.42
N TYR A 34 -40.69 19.77 -24.82
CA TYR A 34 -42.04 19.21 -24.98
C TYR A 34 -43.11 20.15 -24.38
N PHE A 35 -42.96 20.59 -23.16
CA PHE A 35 -43.90 21.55 -22.57
C PHE A 35 -43.90 22.88 -23.32
N ARG A 36 -42.72 23.39 -23.73
CA ARG A 36 -42.66 24.60 -24.55
C ARG A 36 -43.33 24.48 -25.89
N TYR A 37 -43.37 23.28 -26.46
CA TYR A 37 -44.07 23.01 -27.71
C TYR A 37 -45.60 22.94 -27.49
N LEU A 38 -46.06 22.32 -26.43
CA LEU A 38 -47.49 22.22 -26.10
C LEU A 38 -48.15 23.58 -25.87
N PHE A 39 -47.44 24.55 -25.27
CA PHE A 39 -47.97 25.88 -25.01
C PHE A 39 -47.81 26.88 -26.16
N LYS A 40 -47.21 26.48 -27.29
CA LYS A 40 -47.17 27.33 -28.48
C LYS A 40 -48.47 27.22 -29.26
N ARG A 41 -49.14 28.36 -29.48
CA ARG A 41 -50.34 28.40 -30.33
C ARG A 41 -49.99 27.97 -31.76
N PRO A 42 -50.81 27.09 -32.44
CA PRO A 42 -50.49 26.57 -33.79
C PRO A 42 -50.29 27.63 -34.87
N ILE A 43 -51.00 28.76 -34.76
CA ILE A 43 -50.96 29.87 -35.73
C ILE A 43 -49.58 30.58 -35.77
N SER A 44 -48.82 30.62 -34.68
CA SER A 44 -47.50 31.21 -34.64
C SER A 44 -46.43 30.31 -35.26
N SER A 45 -46.65 29.01 -35.36
CA SER A 45 -45.77 28.04 -35.98
C SER A 45 -45.76 28.11 -37.51
N MET A 46 -46.87 28.50 -38.12
CA MET A 46 -46.96 28.62 -39.58
C MET A 46 -46.30 29.91 -40.11
N LYS A 47 -46.23 30.98 -39.31
CA LYS A 47 -45.51 32.24 -39.69
C LYS A 47 -44.00 32.17 -39.48
N GLY A 48 -43.48 31.16 -38.76
CA GLY A 48 -42.07 30.99 -38.42
C GLY A 48 -41.22 30.30 -39.48
N LEU A 49 -41.80 29.84 -40.57
CA LEU A 49 -41.08 29.12 -41.63
C LEU A 49 -40.12 30.01 -42.47
N GLN A 50 -40.18 31.33 -42.32
CA GLN A 50 -39.28 32.28 -43.04
C GLN A 50 -38.11 32.87 -42.22
N GLN A 51 -37.97 32.53 -40.94
CA GLN A 51 -36.86 33.04 -40.11
C GLN A 51 -35.92 31.93 -39.60
N GLY A 52 -35.85 30.78 -40.29
CA GLY A 52 -35.15 29.56 -39.81
C GLY A 52 -33.62 29.56 -39.86
N GLY A 53 -32.95 30.49 -40.54
CA GLY A 53 -31.51 30.35 -40.78
C GLY A 53 -30.60 30.53 -39.57
N LYS A 54 -30.87 31.49 -38.70
CA LYS A 54 -30.01 31.75 -37.52
C LYS A 54 -30.11 30.70 -36.40
N ASN A 55 -31.32 30.13 -36.22
CA ASN A 55 -31.55 29.13 -35.18
C ASN A 55 -30.96 27.75 -35.54
N VAL A 56 -30.84 27.42 -36.82
CA VAL A 56 -30.24 26.17 -37.27
C VAL A 56 -28.76 26.08 -36.99
N VAL A 57 -28.03 27.15 -37.29
CA VAL A 57 -26.57 27.24 -37.07
C VAL A 57 -26.26 27.10 -35.59
N THR A 58 -26.97 27.84 -34.70
CA THR A 58 -26.77 27.81 -33.25
C THR A 58 -27.07 26.40 -32.72
N ARG A 59 -28.12 25.75 -33.20
CA ARG A 59 -28.47 24.36 -32.82
C ARG A 59 -27.40 23.36 -33.24
N SER A 60 -26.85 23.52 -34.45
CA SER A 60 -25.78 22.66 -34.98
C SER A 60 -24.49 22.82 -34.17
N ILE A 61 -24.11 24.06 -33.84
CA ILE A 61 -22.94 24.32 -32.97
C ILE A 61 -23.14 23.66 -31.59
N PHE A 62 -24.31 23.81 -30.98
CA PHE A 62 -24.59 23.22 -29.68
C PHE A 62 -24.49 21.69 -29.72
N LEU A 63 -25.06 21.05 -30.75
CA LEU A 63 -24.94 19.61 -30.94
C LEU A 63 -23.50 19.18 -31.15
N MET A 64 -22.71 19.92 -31.95
CA MET A 64 -21.30 19.64 -32.18
C MET A 64 -20.51 19.68 -30.87
N VAL A 65 -20.70 20.71 -30.05
CA VAL A 65 -20.07 20.84 -28.73
C VAL A 65 -20.45 19.66 -27.82
N GLN A 66 -21.73 19.28 -27.82
CA GLN A 66 -22.22 18.14 -27.05
C GLN A 66 -21.56 16.82 -27.48
N TYR A 67 -21.41 16.59 -28.78
CA TYR A 67 -20.73 15.40 -29.30
C TYR A 67 -19.24 15.39 -28.92
N VAL A 68 -18.56 16.52 -29.02
CA VAL A 68 -17.14 16.65 -28.63
C VAL A 68 -16.97 16.32 -27.15
N ILE A 69 -17.82 16.90 -26.29
CA ILE A 69 -17.77 16.61 -24.83
C ILE A 69 -18.04 15.12 -24.57
N SER A 70 -19.09 14.56 -25.15
CA SER A 70 -19.46 13.15 -24.96
C SER A 70 -18.35 12.20 -25.42
N PHE A 71 -17.78 12.47 -26.60
CA PHE A 71 -16.68 11.67 -27.11
C PHE A 71 -15.43 11.77 -26.22
N SER A 72 -15.09 12.98 -25.77
CA SER A 72 -13.96 13.19 -24.85
C SER A 72 -14.17 12.41 -23.54
N LEU A 73 -15.38 12.41 -22.97
CA LEU A 73 -15.69 11.65 -21.75
C LEU A 73 -15.56 10.14 -21.96
N ILE A 74 -15.98 9.64 -23.12
CA ILE A 74 -15.83 8.21 -23.46
C ILE A 74 -14.35 7.84 -23.54
N VAL A 75 -13.53 8.64 -24.24
CA VAL A 75 -12.08 8.40 -24.35
C VAL A 75 -11.41 8.40 -22.99
N VAL A 76 -11.72 9.40 -22.16
CA VAL A 76 -11.20 9.50 -20.79
C VAL A 76 -11.61 8.28 -19.96
N SER A 77 -12.87 7.86 -20.03
CA SER A 77 -13.36 6.69 -19.29
C SER A 77 -12.65 5.40 -19.69
N ILE A 78 -12.42 5.19 -20.98
CA ILE A 78 -11.68 4.02 -21.49
C ILE A 78 -10.22 4.07 -20.98
N TYR A 79 -9.60 5.24 -20.99
CA TYR A 79 -8.23 5.41 -20.52
C TYR A 79 -8.12 5.09 -19.01
N PHE A 80 -9.04 5.62 -18.20
CA PHE A 80 -9.10 5.30 -16.76
C PHE A 80 -9.35 3.82 -16.50
N ALA A 81 -10.26 3.19 -17.24
CA ALA A 81 -10.52 1.76 -17.11
C ALA A 81 -9.27 0.93 -17.41
N LYS A 82 -8.54 1.27 -18.49
CA LYS A 82 -7.27 0.62 -18.82
C LYS A 82 -6.20 0.84 -17.75
N GLN A 83 -6.09 2.06 -17.25
CA GLN A 83 -5.13 2.38 -16.18
C GLN A 83 -5.44 1.59 -14.90
N LEU A 84 -6.71 1.54 -14.50
CA LEU A 84 -7.15 0.76 -13.34
C LEU A 84 -6.85 -0.73 -13.52
N TYR A 85 -7.18 -1.29 -14.69
CA TYR A 85 -6.88 -2.68 -15.03
C TYR A 85 -5.37 -2.97 -14.92
N THR A 86 -4.52 -2.10 -15.46
CA THR A 86 -3.06 -2.24 -15.38
C THR A 86 -2.57 -2.17 -13.94
N MET A 87 -3.14 -1.30 -13.10
CA MET A 87 -2.79 -1.19 -11.69
C MET A 87 -3.19 -2.43 -10.88
N LEU A 88 -4.40 -2.96 -11.13
CA LEU A 88 -4.91 -4.14 -10.42
C LEU A 88 -4.16 -5.43 -10.77
N ASN A 89 -3.58 -5.51 -11.98
CA ASN A 89 -2.86 -6.67 -12.45
C ASN A 89 -1.33 -6.45 -12.51
N ALA A 90 -0.83 -5.39 -11.86
CA ALA A 90 0.61 -5.15 -11.81
C ALA A 90 1.27 -6.19 -10.89
N ASP A 91 2.34 -6.84 -11.39
CA ASP A 91 3.20 -7.65 -10.54
C ASP A 91 3.92 -6.74 -9.54
N LEU A 92 3.61 -6.91 -8.27
CA LEU A 92 4.21 -6.16 -7.18
C LEU A 92 5.59 -6.70 -6.78
N GLY A 93 5.92 -7.94 -7.21
CA GLY A 93 7.11 -8.66 -6.76
C GLY A 93 6.98 -9.23 -5.34
N PHE A 94 5.78 -9.12 -4.73
CA PHE A 94 5.44 -9.71 -3.44
C PHE A 94 3.94 -9.99 -3.36
N SER A 95 3.54 -10.93 -2.52
CA SER A 95 2.14 -11.30 -2.33
C SER A 95 1.45 -10.34 -1.36
N THR A 96 0.22 -9.96 -1.70
CA THR A 96 -0.70 -9.25 -0.78
C THR A 96 -1.92 -10.11 -0.44
N GLU A 97 -1.93 -11.36 -0.90
CA GLU A 97 -3.03 -12.28 -0.69
C GLU A 97 -3.04 -12.84 0.72
N ASN A 98 -4.23 -12.99 1.28
CA ASN A 98 -4.43 -13.56 2.61
C ASN A 98 -3.68 -12.83 3.73
N ILE A 99 -3.50 -11.51 3.59
CA ILE A 99 -2.87 -10.65 4.58
C ILE A 99 -3.93 -9.77 5.25
N LEU A 100 -3.88 -9.71 6.57
CA LEU A 100 -4.65 -8.78 7.40
C LEU A 100 -3.71 -7.84 8.14
N LYS A 101 -4.09 -6.57 8.19
CA LYS A 101 -3.44 -5.57 9.04
C LYS A 101 -4.43 -5.10 10.10
N CYS A 102 -4.03 -5.12 11.35
CA CYS A 102 -4.88 -4.71 12.46
C CYS A 102 -4.07 -4.18 13.64
N THR A 103 -4.70 -3.31 14.43
CA THR A 103 -4.21 -2.87 15.73
C THR A 103 -5.09 -3.52 16.79
N ILE A 104 -4.50 -4.38 17.63
CA ILE A 104 -5.24 -5.13 18.67
C ILE A 104 -5.25 -4.33 19.97
N ILE A 105 -4.09 -3.87 20.42
CA ILE A 105 -3.96 -3.03 21.62
C ILE A 105 -4.18 -1.58 21.18
N PRO A 106 -5.26 -0.92 21.64
CA PRO A 106 -5.54 0.47 21.29
C PRO A 106 -4.48 1.40 21.85
N GLU A 107 -4.31 2.55 21.22
CA GLU A 107 -3.44 3.61 21.72
C GLU A 107 -3.92 4.12 23.08
N TYR A 108 -3.01 4.49 23.97
CA TYR A 108 -3.39 5.06 25.27
C TYR A 108 -4.17 6.36 25.11
N GLY A 109 -5.26 6.48 25.85
CA GLY A 109 -5.98 7.76 25.96
C GLY A 109 -5.11 8.80 26.70
N GLY A 110 -5.27 10.08 26.32
CA GLY A 110 -4.50 11.18 26.90
C GLY A 110 -4.63 11.35 28.43
N ASP A 111 -5.59 10.69 29.06
CA ASP A 111 -5.83 10.76 30.51
C ASP A 111 -4.83 9.93 31.33
N VAL A 112 -4.29 8.86 30.74
CA VAL A 112 -3.26 7.99 31.37
C VAL A 112 -1.98 8.77 31.67
N ILE A 113 -1.68 9.81 30.88
CA ILE A 113 -0.45 10.61 31.00
C ILE A 113 -0.45 11.50 32.27
N ARG A 114 -1.60 11.73 32.89
CA ARG A 114 -1.76 12.70 33.98
C ARG A 114 -1.72 12.11 35.38
N GLU A 115 -1.86 10.80 35.53
CA GLU A 115 -1.94 10.15 36.85
C GLU A 115 -0.59 9.52 37.22
N SER A 116 -0.07 9.86 38.38
CA SER A 116 1.17 9.28 38.93
C SER A 116 1.02 7.78 39.16
N GLY A 117 1.93 6.95 38.60
CA GLY A 117 1.90 5.50 38.70
C GLY A 117 0.91 4.81 37.74
N ALA A 118 0.25 5.55 36.87
CA ALA A 118 -0.59 4.95 35.81
C ALA A 118 0.26 4.21 34.77
N TRP A 119 1.45 4.73 34.47
CA TRP A 119 2.38 4.14 33.51
C TRP A 119 2.78 2.70 33.86
N ASP A 120 3.20 2.46 35.11
CA ASP A 120 3.65 1.13 35.54
C ASP A 120 2.51 0.08 35.44
N ARG A 121 1.28 0.51 35.76
CA ARG A 121 0.09 -0.36 35.65
C ARG A 121 -0.26 -0.66 34.20
N GLU A 122 -0.24 0.34 33.33
CA GLU A 122 -0.54 0.17 31.90
C GLU A 122 0.58 -0.59 31.17
N GLU A 123 1.83 -0.42 31.57
CA GLU A 123 2.94 -1.21 31.04
C GLU A 123 2.77 -2.70 31.37
N GLU A 124 2.44 -3.05 32.62
CA GLU A 124 2.21 -4.44 33.03
C GLU A 124 0.95 -5.04 32.32
N ARG A 125 -0.12 -4.25 32.18
CA ARG A 125 -1.30 -4.69 31.40
C ARG A 125 -0.93 -4.94 29.94
N THR A 126 -0.18 -4.05 29.34
CA THR A 126 0.27 -4.15 27.94
C THR A 126 1.17 -5.36 27.77
N ARG A 127 2.10 -5.61 28.70
CA ARG A 127 2.97 -6.79 28.67
C ARG A 127 2.17 -8.09 28.75
N THR A 128 1.20 -8.17 29.65
CA THR A 128 0.34 -9.34 29.80
C THR A 128 -0.55 -9.55 28.58
N ALA A 129 -1.15 -8.48 28.04
CA ALA A 129 -1.96 -8.50 26.84
C ALA A 129 -1.14 -8.94 25.61
N SER A 130 0.05 -8.37 25.47
CA SER A 130 1.00 -8.69 24.40
C SER A 130 1.40 -10.16 24.41
N ALA A 131 1.81 -10.70 25.57
CA ALA A 131 2.16 -12.10 25.71
C ALA A 131 1.00 -13.03 25.31
N LYS A 132 -0.23 -12.71 25.72
CA LYS A 132 -1.43 -13.45 25.36
C LYS A 132 -1.72 -13.43 23.86
N ILE A 133 -1.60 -12.24 23.23
CA ILE A 133 -1.80 -12.07 21.78
C ILE A 133 -0.78 -12.92 21.02
N MET A 134 0.49 -12.79 21.36
CA MET A 134 1.58 -13.55 20.73
C MET A 134 1.36 -15.06 20.87
N GLN A 135 1.00 -15.53 22.06
CA GLN A 135 0.70 -16.94 22.30
C GLN A 135 -0.47 -17.45 21.45
N GLN A 136 -1.55 -16.66 21.34
CA GLN A 136 -2.72 -17.07 20.57
C GLN A 136 -2.47 -17.06 19.07
N LEU A 137 -1.71 -16.08 18.58
CA LEU A 137 -1.30 -16.01 17.15
C LEU A 137 -0.39 -17.19 16.79
N ASN A 138 0.61 -17.49 17.65
CA ASN A 138 1.55 -18.60 17.42
C ASN A 138 0.87 -19.98 17.48
N ASN A 139 -0.17 -20.13 18.30
CA ASN A 139 -0.89 -21.39 18.46
C ASN A 139 -2.05 -21.57 17.47
N SER A 140 -2.39 -20.55 16.70
CA SER A 140 -3.49 -20.62 15.74
C SER A 140 -3.07 -21.35 14.47
N PRO A 141 -3.69 -22.49 14.11
CA PRO A 141 -3.36 -23.18 12.86
C PRO A 141 -3.77 -22.40 11.61
N ASN A 142 -4.64 -21.40 11.76
CA ASN A 142 -5.11 -20.56 10.66
C ASN A 142 -4.20 -19.36 10.41
N VAL A 143 -3.20 -19.09 11.25
CA VAL A 143 -2.19 -18.04 11.11
C VAL A 143 -0.91 -18.69 10.59
N LEU A 144 -0.47 -18.29 9.40
CA LEU A 144 0.74 -18.80 8.78
C LEU A 144 1.99 -18.03 9.21
N GLY A 145 1.82 -16.75 9.53
CA GLY A 145 2.90 -15.90 10.01
C GLY A 145 2.33 -14.55 10.44
N TRP A 146 3.04 -13.86 11.32
CA TRP A 146 2.69 -12.52 11.75
C TRP A 146 3.94 -11.73 12.18
N SER A 147 3.85 -10.42 12.13
CA SER A 147 4.89 -9.49 12.57
C SER A 147 4.29 -8.13 12.91
N LEU A 148 5.11 -7.24 13.49
CA LEU A 148 4.75 -5.83 13.56
C LEU A 148 4.77 -5.22 12.14
N ASP A 149 3.83 -4.30 11.88
CA ASP A 149 3.81 -3.58 10.59
C ASP A 149 4.93 -2.53 10.55
N GLY A 150 6.00 -2.83 9.83
CA GLY A 150 7.16 -1.96 9.63
C GLY A 150 7.07 -1.08 8.38
N ASP A 151 5.86 -0.83 7.88
CA ASP A 151 5.64 0.03 6.69
C ASP A 151 6.38 -0.45 5.41
N PHE A 152 6.70 -1.75 5.33
CA PHE A 152 7.35 -2.33 4.16
C PHE A 152 6.64 -1.93 2.86
N GLU A 153 5.32 -2.05 2.80
CA GLU A 153 4.54 -1.71 1.61
C GLU A 153 4.58 -0.21 1.27
N LYS A 154 4.91 0.65 2.22
CA LYS A 154 5.06 2.10 2.00
C LYS A 154 6.42 2.47 1.43
N GLY A 155 7.35 1.51 1.36
CA GLY A 155 8.67 1.70 0.78
C GLY A 155 9.70 2.28 1.72
N GLY A 156 9.55 2.11 3.03
CA GLY A 156 10.53 2.55 4.02
C GLY A 156 10.61 4.06 4.22
N GLY A 157 11.70 4.50 4.84
CA GLY A 157 11.96 5.91 5.10
C GLY A 157 12.32 6.71 3.85
N HIS A 158 12.17 8.03 3.93
CA HIS A 158 12.42 8.94 2.81
C HIS A 158 13.90 9.34 2.62
N LEU A 159 14.79 8.88 3.49
CA LEU A 159 16.22 9.22 3.44
C LEU A 159 16.96 8.11 2.70
N GLY A 160 17.36 8.40 1.46
CA GLY A 160 18.22 7.50 0.70
C GLY A 160 19.63 7.45 1.30
N GLU A 161 20.25 6.28 1.24
CA GLU A 161 21.64 6.05 1.65
C GLU A 161 22.55 6.03 0.43
N ALA A 162 23.66 6.75 0.52
CA ALA A 162 24.68 6.72 -0.52
C ALA A 162 25.60 5.51 -0.33
N ILE A 163 25.50 4.52 -1.21
CA ILE A 163 26.22 3.26 -1.15
C ILE A 163 27.06 3.02 -2.40
N LYS A 164 28.13 2.24 -2.28
CA LYS A 164 28.96 1.73 -3.38
C LYS A 164 29.51 0.37 -3.05
N LYS A 165 30.10 -0.31 -4.02
CA LYS A 165 30.92 -1.52 -3.74
C LYS A 165 32.09 -1.12 -2.84
N ALA A 166 32.33 -1.93 -1.82
CA ALA A 166 33.50 -1.74 -0.95
C ALA A 166 34.80 -1.91 -1.75
N ASP A 167 35.85 -1.24 -1.31
CA ASP A 167 37.20 -1.34 -1.87
C ASP A 167 37.31 -0.97 -3.36
N THR A 168 36.32 -0.20 -3.89
CA THR A 168 36.34 0.34 -5.26
C THR A 168 36.38 1.85 -5.27
N ASN A 169 36.77 2.41 -6.42
CA ASN A 169 36.71 3.85 -6.69
C ASN A 169 35.40 4.27 -7.40
N ASP A 170 34.40 3.38 -7.36
CA ASP A 170 33.10 3.65 -7.99
C ASP A 170 32.39 4.84 -7.32
N GLU A 171 31.52 5.48 -8.08
CA GLU A 171 30.66 6.53 -7.56
C GLU A 171 29.57 5.94 -6.64
N TYR A 172 29.20 6.72 -5.64
CA TYR A 172 28.09 6.36 -4.77
C TYR A 172 26.76 6.43 -5.51
N ILE A 173 25.94 5.40 -5.37
CA ILE A 173 24.55 5.40 -5.80
C ILE A 173 23.63 5.62 -4.60
N ASN A 174 22.44 6.13 -4.86
CA ASN A 174 21.44 6.31 -3.82
C ASN A 174 20.57 5.05 -3.72
N ALA A 175 20.47 4.45 -2.54
CA ALA A 175 19.63 3.30 -2.24
C ALA A 175 18.69 3.60 -1.09
N ASN A 176 17.55 2.93 -1.06
CA ASN A 176 16.54 3.10 -0.03
C ASN A 176 16.72 2.03 1.07
N PRO A 177 17.03 2.40 2.33
CA PRO A 177 17.14 1.46 3.42
C PRO A 177 15.75 1.09 3.96
N ILE A 178 15.46 -0.21 4.05
CA ILE A 178 14.21 -0.73 4.61
C ILE A 178 14.51 -1.77 5.68
N PRO A 179 14.06 -1.58 6.92
CA PRO A 179 14.07 -2.66 7.92
C PRO A 179 13.16 -3.80 7.46
N LEU A 180 13.70 -5.02 7.49
CA LEU A 180 12.99 -6.22 7.01
C LEU A 180 13.09 -7.34 8.04
N PRO A 181 12.04 -7.58 8.83
CA PRO A 181 11.97 -8.73 9.74
C PRO A 181 11.98 -10.04 8.96
N THR A 182 12.56 -11.09 9.53
CA THR A 182 12.61 -12.44 8.93
C THR A 182 11.22 -12.94 8.56
N ALA A 183 10.22 -12.72 9.41
CA ALA A 183 8.85 -13.14 9.15
C ALA A 183 8.24 -12.55 7.86
N TYR A 184 8.79 -11.46 7.33
CA TYR A 184 8.25 -10.83 6.12
C TYR A 184 8.51 -11.66 4.86
N PHE A 185 9.52 -12.52 4.85
CA PHE A 185 9.74 -13.45 3.74
C PHE A 185 8.54 -14.39 3.58
N ASP A 186 8.02 -14.90 4.67
CA ASP A 186 6.86 -15.80 4.66
C ASP A 186 5.54 -15.01 4.50
N ILE A 187 5.42 -13.84 5.14
CA ILE A 187 4.19 -13.03 5.10
C ILE A 187 3.94 -12.48 3.70
N TYR A 188 4.96 -11.95 3.04
CA TYR A 188 4.85 -11.31 1.73
C TYR A 188 5.32 -12.19 0.57
N ASP A 189 5.73 -13.45 0.86
CA ASP A 189 6.24 -14.39 -0.14
C ASP A 189 7.37 -13.79 -0.98
N LEU A 190 8.39 -13.25 -0.26
CA LEU A 190 9.51 -12.57 -0.91
C LEU A 190 10.44 -13.56 -1.57
N GLU A 191 10.62 -13.44 -2.89
CA GLU A 191 11.44 -14.33 -3.69
C GLU A 191 12.93 -13.96 -3.56
N VAL A 192 13.74 -14.87 -2.99
CA VAL A 192 15.20 -14.77 -2.96
C VAL A 192 15.74 -15.36 -4.26
N ILE A 193 16.42 -14.54 -5.06
CA ILE A 193 16.95 -14.94 -6.37
C ILE A 193 18.43 -15.33 -6.34
N ASP A 194 19.17 -14.87 -5.33
CA ASP A 194 20.56 -15.26 -5.08
C ASP A 194 20.86 -15.20 -3.59
N GLY A 195 21.74 -16.10 -3.08
CA GLY A 195 22.06 -16.17 -1.67
C GLY A 195 20.95 -16.77 -0.80
N ARG A 196 20.63 -16.11 0.32
CA ARG A 196 19.65 -16.59 1.31
C ARG A 196 18.80 -15.47 1.90
N ALA A 197 17.64 -15.84 2.45
CA ALA A 197 16.87 -15.00 3.34
C ALA A 197 17.56 -14.86 4.72
N TRP A 198 16.99 -14.00 5.57
CA TRP A 198 17.38 -13.91 6.97
C TRP A 198 17.15 -15.25 7.71
N ASN A 199 18.00 -15.49 8.70
CA ASN A 199 17.88 -16.64 9.60
C ASN A 199 18.18 -16.17 11.03
N ASP A 200 17.16 -16.09 11.88
CA ASP A 200 17.25 -15.59 13.25
C ASP A 200 18.24 -16.37 14.15
N SER A 201 18.69 -17.56 13.70
CA SER A 201 19.70 -18.33 14.43
C SER A 201 21.13 -17.82 14.22
N ILE A 202 21.39 -17.12 13.12
CA ILE A 202 22.73 -16.66 12.72
C ILE A 202 22.81 -15.17 12.44
N ASP A 203 21.69 -14.59 12.00
CA ASP A 203 21.61 -13.16 11.72
C ASP A 203 21.08 -12.42 12.95
N ASN A 204 21.61 -11.23 13.17
CA ASN A 204 21.18 -10.34 14.23
C ASN A 204 21.48 -8.89 13.81
N GLN A 205 20.91 -7.94 14.56
CA GLN A 205 21.10 -6.51 14.30
C GLN A 205 22.55 -6.03 14.42
N TYR A 206 23.47 -6.85 14.92
CA TYR A 206 24.87 -6.51 15.09
C TYR A 206 25.77 -7.07 13.96
N ASN A 207 25.21 -7.91 13.10
CA ASN A 207 25.91 -8.38 11.91
C ASN A 207 25.94 -7.27 10.86
N TYR A 208 27.09 -7.16 10.16
CA TYR A 208 27.22 -6.25 9.01
C TYR A 208 26.71 -6.93 7.72
N ASP A 209 25.50 -7.50 7.78
CA ASP A 209 24.88 -8.24 6.71
C ASP A 209 23.69 -7.48 6.14
N LEU A 210 23.55 -7.49 4.80
CA LEU A 210 22.46 -6.85 4.08
C LEU A 210 21.85 -7.82 3.07
N ILE A 211 20.57 -7.63 2.81
CA ILE A 211 19.92 -8.14 1.60
C ILE A 211 19.69 -6.94 0.67
N ILE A 212 19.81 -7.14 -0.62
CA ILE A 212 19.57 -6.09 -1.62
C ILE A 212 18.51 -6.54 -2.62
N ASN A 213 17.91 -5.60 -3.35
CA ASN A 213 17.04 -5.95 -4.47
C ASN A 213 17.83 -6.05 -5.79
N GLU A 214 17.21 -6.62 -6.82
CA GLU A 214 17.81 -6.72 -8.17
C GLU A 214 18.25 -5.36 -8.72
N SER A 215 17.47 -4.31 -8.46
CA SER A 215 17.79 -2.96 -8.91
C SER A 215 19.07 -2.43 -8.27
N ALA A 216 19.31 -2.73 -6.99
CA ALA A 216 20.57 -2.37 -6.32
C ALA A 216 21.74 -3.21 -6.86
N ALA A 217 21.55 -4.51 -7.04
CA ALA A 217 22.57 -5.38 -7.62
C ALA A 217 23.00 -4.89 -9.01
N ARG A 218 22.02 -4.57 -9.87
CA ARG A 218 22.30 -4.00 -11.20
C ARG A 218 23.01 -2.65 -11.16
N ALA A 219 22.57 -1.76 -10.27
CA ALA A 219 23.16 -0.41 -10.16
C ALA A 219 24.59 -0.44 -9.63
N LEU A 220 24.91 -1.43 -8.77
CA LEU A 220 26.26 -1.65 -8.24
C LEU A 220 27.13 -2.52 -9.16
N GLY A 221 26.58 -3.06 -10.26
CA GLY A 221 27.31 -3.98 -11.17
C GLY A 221 27.66 -5.32 -10.52
N ILE A 222 26.84 -5.78 -9.56
CA ILE A 222 27.01 -7.06 -8.85
C ILE A 222 26.30 -8.15 -9.64
N THR A 223 27.05 -9.18 -10.05
CA THR A 223 26.54 -10.35 -10.79
C THR A 223 26.58 -11.64 -9.97
N ASP A 224 27.43 -11.68 -8.94
CA ASP A 224 27.57 -12.77 -7.97
C ASP A 224 27.82 -12.12 -6.61
N ILE A 225 27.02 -12.44 -5.63
CA ILE A 225 27.13 -11.84 -4.29
C ILE A 225 28.27 -12.41 -3.46
N LYS A 226 28.89 -13.47 -3.92
CA LYS A 226 29.92 -14.17 -3.16
C LYS A 226 31.12 -13.25 -2.89
N ASN A 227 31.36 -12.97 -1.63
CA ASN A 227 32.40 -12.04 -1.14
C ASN A 227 32.20 -10.57 -1.57
N GLU A 228 31.06 -10.21 -2.13
CA GLU A 228 30.76 -8.81 -2.42
C GLU A 228 30.35 -8.08 -1.15
N ARG A 229 30.82 -6.84 -1.02
CA ARG A 229 30.55 -5.98 0.12
C ARG A 229 30.14 -4.60 -0.35
N ILE A 230 29.29 -3.97 0.42
CA ILE A 230 28.82 -2.59 0.20
C ILE A 230 29.42 -1.68 1.29
N GLN A 231 29.87 -0.51 0.87
CA GLN A 231 30.26 0.57 1.77
C GLN A 231 29.25 1.69 1.68
N SER A 232 28.76 2.17 2.82
CA SER A 232 27.95 3.39 2.88
C SER A 232 28.86 4.62 3.06
N LYS A 233 28.45 5.75 2.46
CA LYS A 233 29.13 7.04 2.66
C LYS A 233 28.92 7.56 4.07
N ASP A 234 27.71 7.47 4.53
CA ASP A 234 27.25 7.83 5.86
C ASP A 234 26.84 6.57 6.61
N ARG A 235 26.55 6.68 7.89
CA ARG A 235 25.99 5.54 8.62
C ARG A 235 24.61 5.23 8.12
N ILE A 236 24.34 3.95 7.87
CA ILE A 236 22.97 3.51 7.65
C ILE A 236 22.20 3.73 8.96
N MET A 237 21.27 4.66 8.95
CA MET A 237 20.58 5.23 10.13
C MET A 237 19.88 4.17 11.00
N TYR A 238 19.57 3.00 10.43
CA TYR A 238 18.88 1.89 11.12
C TYR A 238 19.82 0.81 11.64
N SER A 239 21.12 0.98 11.42
CA SER A 239 22.11 0.05 11.98
C SER A 239 22.27 0.35 13.48
N ALA A 240 22.03 -0.64 14.32
CA ALA A 240 22.23 -0.57 15.77
C ALA A 240 23.69 -0.40 16.21
N TYR A 241 24.62 -0.23 15.25
CA TYR A 241 26.04 -0.10 15.50
C TYR A 241 26.39 1.21 16.19
N GLN A 242 26.94 1.07 17.37
CA GLN A 242 27.38 2.19 18.19
C GLN A 242 28.84 2.59 17.97
N ASP A 243 29.65 1.81 17.26
CA ASP A 243 31.04 2.16 17.01
C ASP A 243 31.18 3.26 15.96
N MET A 244 31.42 4.47 16.42
CA MET A 244 31.47 5.72 15.65
C MET A 244 32.75 5.88 14.83
N SER A 245 33.73 4.99 14.95
CA SER A 245 35.09 5.19 14.43
C SER A 245 35.35 4.58 13.05
N VAL A 246 34.48 3.76 12.54
CA VAL A 246 34.72 3.02 11.28
C VAL A 246 33.53 3.21 10.30
N ASN A 247 33.84 3.47 9.02
CA ASN A 247 32.87 3.33 7.93
C ASN A 247 32.69 1.83 7.65
N PRO A 248 31.60 1.20 8.12
CA PRO A 248 31.46 -0.24 8.00
C PRO A 248 31.25 -0.65 6.55
N SER A 249 31.85 -1.76 6.17
CA SER A 249 31.47 -2.49 4.98
C SER A 249 30.50 -3.58 5.36
N TYR A 250 29.42 -3.70 4.60
CA TYR A 250 28.34 -4.66 4.82
C TYR A 250 28.46 -5.80 3.83
N ASN A 251 28.29 -7.03 4.29
CA ASN A 251 28.25 -8.20 3.43
C ASN A 251 26.87 -8.30 2.77
N ILE A 252 26.82 -8.76 1.53
CA ILE A 252 25.55 -9.08 0.88
C ILE A 252 25.29 -10.56 1.11
N VAL A 253 24.22 -10.90 1.83
CA VAL A 253 23.85 -12.29 2.13
C VAL A 253 22.76 -12.81 1.21
N GLY A 254 22.02 -11.93 0.56
CA GLY A 254 20.99 -12.31 -0.37
C GLY A 254 20.57 -11.18 -1.31
N VAL A 255 19.97 -11.57 -2.43
CA VAL A 255 19.30 -10.69 -3.38
C VAL A 255 17.86 -11.14 -3.50
N ILE A 256 16.93 -10.23 -3.33
CA ILE A 256 15.50 -10.48 -3.55
C ILE A 256 15.03 -9.82 -4.84
N LYS A 257 13.97 -10.37 -5.40
CA LYS A 257 13.27 -9.81 -6.56
C LYS A 257 12.85 -8.37 -6.28
N ASP A 258 12.83 -7.55 -7.32
CA ASP A 258 12.38 -6.17 -7.21
C ASP A 258 10.94 -6.08 -6.72
N CYS A 259 10.73 -5.47 -5.56
CA CYS A 259 9.41 -5.22 -4.98
C CYS A 259 8.93 -3.80 -5.30
N ARG A 260 7.71 -3.68 -5.83
CA ARG A 260 7.06 -2.40 -6.09
C ARG A 260 6.33 -1.91 -4.84
N VAL A 261 7.06 -1.29 -3.94
CA VAL A 261 6.53 -0.71 -2.71
C VAL A 261 6.13 0.76 -2.92
N GLY A 262 5.10 1.22 -2.21
CA GLY A 262 4.61 2.58 -2.35
C GLY A 262 3.75 2.80 -3.60
N HIS A 263 4.08 3.80 -4.43
CA HIS A 263 3.29 4.13 -5.62
C HIS A 263 3.71 3.30 -6.84
N LEU A 264 2.76 2.60 -7.45
CA LEU A 264 2.94 1.78 -8.66
C LEU A 264 3.46 2.56 -9.88
N SER A 265 3.28 3.88 -9.92
CA SER A 265 3.78 4.73 -11.00
C SER A 265 5.28 5.00 -10.92
N LYS A 266 5.91 4.74 -9.78
CA LYS A 266 7.36 4.93 -9.61
C LYS A 266 8.10 3.69 -10.09
N LYS A 267 9.28 3.92 -10.67
CA LYS A 267 10.22 2.83 -10.94
C LYS A 267 10.72 2.24 -9.63
N VAL A 268 11.00 0.94 -9.64
CA VAL A 268 11.70 0.31 -8.52
C VAL A 268 13.07 0.96 -8.39
N VAL A 269 13.42 1.34 -7.18
CA VAL A 269 14.69 1.98 -6.85
C VAL A 269 15.64 0.98 -6.22
N PRO A 270 16.97 1.20 -6.32
CA PRO A 270 17.93 0.45 -5.53
C PRO A 270 17.53 0.45 -4.07
N THR A 271 17.40 -0.73 -3.46
CA THR A 271 16.94 -0.89 -2.07
C THR A 271 17.87 -1.83 -1.34
N ILE A 272 18.21 -1.48 -0.13
CA ILE A 272 18.94 -2.30 0.82
C ILE A 272 18.02 -2.67 1.98
N TYR A 273 18.00 -3.93 2.33
CA TYR A 273 17.20 -4.44 3.43
C TYR A 273 18.11 -4.72 4.62
N LEU A 274 17.70 -4.19 5.75
CA LEU A 274 18.40 -4.31 7.01
C LEU A 274 17.70 -5.35 7.86
N TYR A 275 18.46 -6.24 8.47
CA TYR A 275 17.89 -7.15 9.44
C TYR A 275 17.22 -6.34 10.55
N SER A 276 15.97 -6.61 10.75
CA SER A 276 15.19 -6.06 11.85
C SER A 276 14.74 -7.22 12.72
N GLU A 277 15.36 -7.33 13.87
CA GLU A 277 14.91 -8.27 14.87
C GLU A 277 13.48 -7.88 15.27
N PRO A 278 12.51 -8.80 15.19
CA PRO A 278 11.23 -8.55 15.82
C PRO A 278 11.51 -8.47 17.32
N ILE A 279 11.74 -7.29 17.86
CA ILE A 279 11.80 -7.06 19.31
C ILE A 279 10.37 -7.27 19.83
N LEU A 280 9.98 -8.55 19.86
CA LEU A 280 8.67 -8.98 20.32
C LEU A 280 8.71 -9.33 21.81
N GLU A 281 9.41 -8.49 22.60
CA GLU A 281 9.20 -8.53 24.04
C GLU A 281 7.79 -8.02 24.37
N GLN A 282 7.29 -7.09 23.55
CA GLN A 282 5.99 -6.47 23.78
C GLN A 282 5.40 -5.84 22.50
N ILE A 283 4.11 -6.04 22.27
CA ILE A 283 3.34 -5.30 21.26
C ILE A 283 2.90 -4.00 21.92
N ASN A 284 3.46 -2.87 21.48
CA ASN A 284 3.11 -1.58 22.03
C ASN A 284 1.69 -1.14 21.61
N PRO A 285 1.00 -0.38 22.47
CA PRO A 285 -0.31 0.20 22.11
C PRO A 285 -0.24 1.06 20.85
N GLY A 286 -1.25 0.97 20.03
CA GLY A 286 -1.30 1.67 18.73
C GLY A 286 -0.51 1.00 17.61
N THR A 287 0.33 -0.01 17.92
CA THR A 287 1.10 -0.71 16.89
C THR A 287 0.21 -1.61 16.05
N SER A 288 0.37 -1.52 14.75
CA SER A 288 -0.30 -2.41 13.81
C SER A 288 0.47 -3.72 13.66
N LEU A 289 -0.27 -4.81 13.55
CA LEU A 289 0.22 -6.13 13.18
C LEU A 289 -0.11 -6.43 11.74
N VAL A 290 0.80 -7.12 11.07
CA VAL A 290 0.59 -7.76 9.78
C VAL A 290 0.53 -9.27 9.99
N ILE A 291 -0.50 -9.92 9.46
CA ILE A 291 -0.81 -11.33 9.70
C ILE A 291 -1.13 -11.98 8.37
N ARG A 292 -0.41 -13.06 8.03
CA ARG A 292 -0.75 -13.94 6.91
C ARG A 292 -1.58 -15.10 7.43
N TYR A 293 -2.73 -15.35 6.83
CA TYR A 293 -3.64 -16.40 7.22
C TYR A 293 -3.82 -17.44 6.12
N GLN A 294 -4.28 -18.63 6.49
CA GLN A 294 -4.56 -19.70 5.56
C GLN A 294 -5.73 -19.35 4.65
N GLU A 295 -5.63 -19.65 3.37
CA GLU A 295 -6.68 -19.40 2.37
C GLU A 295 -8.05 -19.92 2.84
N GLY A 296 -9.09 -19.13 2.69
CA GLY A 296 -10.45 -19.43 3.13
C GLY A 296 -10.71 -19.28 4.63
N LYS A 297 -9.68 -18.96 5.46
CA LYS A 297 -9.77 -18.84 6.91
C LYS A 297 -9.86 -17.42 7.44
N GLN A 298 -10.14 -16.47 6.56
CA GLN A 298 -10.21 -15.05 6.91
C GLN A 298 -11.19 -14.79 8.07
N ARG A 299 -12.35 -15.43 8.04
CA ARG A 299 -13.41 -15.20 9.03
C ARG A 299 -12.99 -15.67 10.41
N GLU A 300 -12.42 -16.88 10.50
CA GLU A 300 -11.95 -17.46 11.76
C GLU A 300 -10.83 -16.62 12.39
N VAL A 301 -9.92 -16.06 11.54
CA VAL A 301 -8.84 -15.19 12.02
C VAL A 301 -9.41 -13.85 12.49
N ILE A 302 -10.36 -13.26 11.79
CA ILE A 302 -11.03 -12.02 12.23
C ILE A 302 -11.78 -12.24 13.56
N GLU A 303 -12.45 -13.37 13.74
CA GLU A 303 -13.13 -13.71 15.00
C GLU A 303 -12.11 -13.86 16.15
N LEU A 304 -10.96 -14.52 15.92
CA LEU A 304 -9.86 -14.61 16.88
C LEU A 304 -9.35 -13.22 17.28
N LEU A 305 -9.04 -12.36 16.30
CA LEU A 305 -8.51 -11.02 16.54
C LEU A 305 -9.52 -10.12 17.27
N SER A 306 -10.81 -10.25 16.93
CA SER A 306 -11.89 -9.52 17.60
C SER A 306 -12.05 -9.95 19.06
N LYS A 307 -11.94 -11.26 19.32
CA LYS A 307 -11.95 -11.81 20.69
C LYS A 307 -10.76 -11.28 21.49
N LEU A 308 -9.55 -11.37 20.92
CA LEU A 308 -8.34 -10.86 21.57
C LEU A 308 -8.44 -9.37 21.90
N ARG A 309 -8.93 -8.56 20.96
CA ARG A 309 -9.15 -7.13 21.18
C ARG A 309 -10.09 -6.86 22.34
N ASN A 310 -11.22 -7.57 22.42
CA ASN A 310 -12.20 -7.41 23.50
C ASN A 310 -11.68 -7.86 24.87
N GLU A 311 -10.70 -8.76 24.90
CA GLU A 311 -10.09 -9.26 26.14
C GLU A 311 -8.98 -8.35 26.68
N VAL A 312 -8.42 -7.49 25.83
CA VAL A 312 -7.31 -6.56 26.18
C VAL A 312 -7.74 -5.08 26.23
N SER A 313 -8.96 -4.76 25.79
CA SER A 313 -9.59 -3.45 25.96
C SER A 313 -10.23 -3.36 27.33
#